data_e01d47185fe0e2038eebce375baa766c
#
_entry.id   e01d47185fe0e2038eebce375baa766c
#
_cell.length_a   1.000
_cell.length_b   1.000
_cell.length_c   1.000
_cell.angle_alpha   90.00
_cell.angle_beta   90.00
_cell.angle_gamma   90.00
#
_symmetry.space_group_name_H-M   'P 1'
#
loop_
_entity.id
_entity.type
_entity.pdbx_description
1 polymer ?
#
loop_
_entity_poly.entity_id
_entity_poly.type
_entity_poly.pdbx_seq_one_letter_code
_entity_poly.pdbx_strand_id
1 'polypeptide(L)'
;ASDLDDLLLASCSPEIRSNKTLRSLLGTTYKVLVIVLGVATIAQEVGFPIGSIVAGAGLVGLTISLAAQESASNLFSGIVILLDKPFSVGDWITVGDVEGEVIDINFRSTRIRALDKTVSIVTNSKICSATVQNAALRTMRPYKFTLGVPYNTPRPQLETLMKDLTAMLDASPYTNKGTNLVQLTGFGDSS
;
A
#
# COMPACT_ATOMS: atom_id res chain seq x y z
N ALA A 1 -4.33 5.87 -42.38
CA ALA A 1 -4.96 5.73 -41.02
C ALA A 1 -4.39 4.52 -40.27
N SER A 2 -4.08 3.40 -40.95
CA SER A 2 -3.47 2.20 -40.36
C SER A 2 -2.02 2.43 -39.91
N ASP A 3 -1.24 3.18 -40.66
CA ASP A 3 0.20 3.37 -40.40
C ASP A 3 0.49 4.23 -39.15
N LEU A 4 -0.38 5.20 -38.85
CA LEU A 4 -0.27 6.01 -37.65
C LEU A 4 -0.68 5.21 -36.36
N ASP A 5 -1.71 4.38 -36.50
CA ASP A 5 -2.12 3.46 -35.42
C ASP A 5 -0.98 2.46 -35.14
N ASP A 6 -0.27 1.98 -36.14
CA ASP A 6 0.84 1.04 -36.01
C ASP A 6 2.12 1.70 -35.45
N LEU A 7 2.40 2.96 -35.78
CA LEU A 7 3.51 3.74 -35.21
C LEU A 7 3.31 4.06 -33.72
N LEU A 8 2.11 4.46 -33.33
CA LEU A 8 1.78 4.72 -31.93
C LEU A 8 1.84 3.44 -31.08
N LEU A 9 1.45 2.31 -31.67
CA LEU A 9 1.46 1.01 -31.00
C LEU A 9 2.84 0.33 -31.02
N ALA A 10 3.76 0.77 -31.87
CA ALA A 10 5.13 0.28 -31.87
C ALA A 10 5.88 0.62 -30.58
N SER A 11 5.47 1.70 -29.89
CA SER A 11 6.03 2.14 -28.60
C SER A 11 5.33 1.52 -27.37
N CYS A 12 4.23 0.76 -27.56
CA CYS A 12 3.47 0.17 -26.48
C CYS A 12 3.90 -1.28 -26.18
N SER A 13 3.75 -1.72 -24.91
CA SER A 13 4.07 -3.08 -24.49
C SER A 13 3.25 -4.15 -25.22
N PRO A 14 3.78 -5.38 -25.42
CA PRO A 14 3.14 -6.44 -26.19
C PRO A 14 1.75 -6.84 -25.65
N GLU A 15 1.49 -6.66 -24.36
CA GLU A 15 0.19 -6.94 -23.73
C GLU A 15 -0.92 -5.99 -24.19
N ILE A 16 -0.61 -4.72 -24.43
CA ILE A 16 -1.56 -3.73 -24.96
C ILE A 16 -1.89 -4.05 -26.42
N ARG A 17 -0.91 -4.58 -27.18
CA ARG A 17 -1.07 -5.01 -28.57
C ARG A 17 -2.05 -6.18 -28.73
N SER A 18 -2.10 -7.09 -27.78
CA SER A 18 -2.96 -8.28 -27.84
C SER A 18 -4.44 -7.98 -27.52
N ASN A 19 -4.72 -6.90 -26.79
CA ASN A 19 -6.07 -6.57 -26.35
C ASN A 19 -6.77 -5.61 -27.35
N LYS A 20 -7.60 -6.20 -28.24
CA LYS A 20 -8.35 -5.47 -29.28
C LYS A 20 -9.17 -4.30 -28.72
N THR A 21 -9.75 -4.45 -27.53
CA THR A 21 -10.57 -3.43 -26.90
C THR A 21 -9.75 -2.22 -26.46
N LEU A 22 -8.59 -2.45 -25.81
CA LEU A 22 -7.67 -1.37 -25.41
C LEU A 22 -7.13 -0.62 -26.62
N ARG A 23 -6.75 -1.35 -27.68
CA ARG A 23 -6.29 -0.76 -28.93
C ARG A 23 -7.36 0.14 -29.56
N SER A 24 -8.61 -0.33 -29.61
CA SER A 24 -9.73 0.44 -30.17
C SER A 24 -10.02 1.70 -29.34
N LEU A 25 -10.01 1.60 -28.01
CA LEU A 25 -10.22 2.73 -27.11
C LEU A 25 -9.13 3.80 -27.26
N LEU A 26 -7.85 3.41 -27.22
CA LEU A 26 -6.72 4.34 -27.38
C LEU A 26 -6.73 5.00 -28.77
N GLY A 27 -6.96 4.23 -29.83
CA GLY A 27 -7.04 4.75 -31.18
C GLY A 27 -8.21 5.73 -31.37
N THR A 28 -9.37 5.42 -30.82
CA THR A 28 -10.53 6.30 -30.90
C THR A 28 -10.32 7.59 -30.11
N THR A 29 -9.77 7.50 -28.90
CA THR A 29 -9.47 8.67 -28.05
C THR A 29 -8.48 9.60 -28.75
N TYR A 30 -7.40 9.04 -29.32
CA TYR A 30 -6.41 9.80 -30.07
C TYR A 30 -7.04 10.50 -31.30
N LYS A 31 -7.85 9.79 -32.11
CA LYS A 31 -8.53 10.35 -33.24
C LYS A 31 -9.45 11.52 -32.88
N VAL A 32 -10.23 11.36 -31.83
CA VAL A 32 -11.10 12.42 -31.32
C VAL A 32 -10.29 13.63 -30.89
N LEU A 33 -9.19 13.44 -30.18
CA LEU A 33 -8.32 14.52 -29.74
C LEU A 33 -7.70 15.28 -30.91
N VAL A 34 -7.19 14.57 -31.93
CA VAL A 34 -6.62 15.18 -33.13
C VAL A 34 -7.68 15.94 -33.95
N ILE A 35 -8.90 15.38 -34.08
CA ILE A 35 -10.00 16.06 -34.79
C ILE A 35 -10.40 17.34 -34.06
N VAL A 36 -10.54 17.29 -32.72
CA VAL A 36 -10.91 18.47 -31.90
C VAL A 36 -9.85 19.57 -32.05
N LEU A 37 -8.57 19.22 -31.94
CA LEU A 37 -7.48 20.19 -32.11
C LEU A 37 -7.45 20.76 -33.54
N GLY A 38 -7.60 19.91 -34.56
CA GLY A 38 -7.63 20.34 -35.96
C GLY A 38 -8.80 21.28 -36.28
N VAL A 39 -9.99 20.97 -35.77
CA VAL A 39 -11.16 21.84 -35.95
C VAL A 39 -10.95 23.17 -35.20
N ALA A 40 -10.39 23.14 -33.96
CA ALA A 40 -10.10 24.35 -33.23
C ALA A 40 -9.10 25.27 -33.94
N THR A 41 -8.02 24.72 -34.52
CA THR A 41 -7.03 25.50 -35.28
C THR A 41 -7.65 26.13 -36.53
N ILE A 42 -8.45 25.36 -37.30
CA ILE A 42 -9.13 25.89 -38.51
C ILE A 42 -10.13 26.98 -38.10
N ALA A 43 -10.92 26.80 -37.07
CA ALA A 43 -11.86 27.80 -36.58
C ALA A 43 -11.18 29.12 -36.18
N GLN A 44 -9.97 29.03 -35.57
CA GLN A 44 -9.16 30.18 -35.22
C GLN A 44 -8.71 30.97 -36.46
N GLU A 45 -8.23 30.28 -37.51
CA GLU A 45 -7.82 30.91 -38.75
C GLU A 45 -8.97 31.61 -39.46
N VAL A 46 -10.20 31.11 -39.36
CA VAL A 46 -11.41 31.71 -39.90
C VAL A 46 -11.93 32.89 -39.07
N GLY A 47 -11.28 33.18 -37.93
CA GLY A 47 -11.63 34.32 -37.06
C GLY A 47 -12.72 34.04 -36.04
N PHE A 48 -13.09 32.77 -35.78
CA PHE A 48 -14.04 32.44 -34.73
C PHE A 48 -13.38 32.64 -33.34
N PRO A 49 -14.12 33.22 -32.37
CA PRO A 49 -13.63 33.38 -31.01
C PRO A 49 -13.61 32.01 -30.26
N ILE A 50 -12.49 31.28 -30.41
CA ILE A 50 -12.35 29.95 -29.78
C ILE A 50 -12.17 29.99 -28.27
N GLY A 51 -11.96 31.19 -27.68
CA GLY A 51 -11.71 31.34 -26.25
C GLY A 51 -12.76 30.70 -25.34
N SER A 52 -14.05 30.83 -25.68
CA SER A 52 -15.15 30.21 -24.95
C SER A 52 -15.18 28.69 -25.10
N ILE A 53 -14.79 28.17 -26.27
CA ILE A 53 -14.71 26.74 -26.54
C ILE A 53 -13.56 26.12 -25.73
N VAL A 54 -12.38 26.78 -25.74
CA VAL A 54 -11.22 26.34 -24.96
C VAL A 54 -11.52 26.41 -23.45
N ALA A 55 -12.19 27.47 -22.98
CA ALA A 55 -12.60 27.57 -21.58
C ALA A 55 -13.57 26.44 -21.18
N GLY A 56 -14.57 26.15 -22.04
CA GLY A 56 -15.49 25.04 -21.83
C GLY A 56 -14.80 23.68 -21.81
N ALA A 57 -13.89 23.44 -22.79
CA ALA A 57 -13.09 22.23 -22.83
C ALA A 57 -12.17 22.07 -21.60
N GLY A 58 -11.63 23.19 -21.08
CA GLY A 58 -10.87 23.22 -19.83
C GLY A 58 -11.70 22.76 -18.61
N LEU A 59 -12.95 23.21 -18.52
CA LEU A 59 -13.86 22.79 -17.46
C LEU A 59 -14.19 21.30 -17.55
N VAL A 60 -14.44 20.78 -18.75
CA VAL A 60 -14.62 19.34 -18.98
C VAL A 60 -13.36 18.57 -18.61
N GLY A 61 -12.19 19.06 -19.01
CA GLY A 61 -10.89 18.48 -18.64
C GLY A 61 -10.68 18.41 -17.12
N LEU A 62 -11.03 19.47 -16.40
CA LEU A 62 -10.99 19.50 -14.93
C LEU A 62 -11.88 18.43 -14.32
N THR A 63 -13.12 18.30 -14.83
CA THR A 63 -14.07 17.29 -14.34
C THR A 63 -13.53 15.88 -14.54
N ILE A 64 -12.96 15.58 -15.70
CA ILE A 64 -12.34 14.28 -16.01
C ILE A 64 -11.12 14.05 -15.12
N SER A 65 -10.30 15.08 -14.90
CA SER A 65 -9.12 14.98 -14.02
C SER A 65 -9.50 14.66 -12.57
N LEU A 66 -10.54 15.30 -12.05
CA LEU A 66 -11.07 15.00 -10.71
C LEU A 66 -11.63 13.57 -10.64
N ALA A 67 -12.33 13.11 -11.66
CA ALA A 67 -12.83 11.74 -11.73
C ALA A 67 -11.70 10.68 -11.81
N ALA A 68 -10.56 11.02 -12.43
CA ALA A 68 -9.41 10.14 -12.56
C ALA A 68 -8.41 10.23 -11.40
N GLN A 69 -8.59 11.18 -10.48
CA GLN A 69 -7.61 11.50 -9.41
C GLN A 69 -7.22 10.30 -8.58
N GLU A 70 -8.19 9.47 -8.16
CA GLU A 70 -7.91 8.28 -7.34
C GLU A 70 -7.06 7.26 -8.10
N SER A 71 -7.35 7.04 -9.38
CA SER A 71 -6.57 6.12 -10.22
C SER A 71 -5.13 6.59 -10.39
N ALA A 72 -4.94 7.88 -10.64
CA ALA A 72 -3.61 8.49 -10.73
C ALA A 72 -2.86 8.38 -9.39
N SER A 73 -3.52 8.70 -8.27
CA SER A 73 -2.95 8.56 -6.92
C SER A 73 -2.46 7.14 -6.64
N ASN A 74 -3.25 6.13 -7.00
CA ASN A 74 -2.87 4.73 -6.82
C ASN A 74 -1.65 4.34 -7.65
N LEU A 75 -1.56 4.82 -8.88
CA LEU A 75 -0.41 4.57 -9.77
C LEU A 75 0.87 5.20 -9.20
N PHE A 76 0.82 6.49 -8.81
CA PHE A 76 1.97 7.18 -8.22
C PHE A 76 2.39 6.53 -6.90
N SER A 77 1.45 6.16 -6.05
CA SER A 77 1.73 5.43 -4.81
C SER A 77 2.40 4.08 -5.07
N GLY A 78 1.98 3.36 -6.11
CA GLY A 78 2.63 2.12 -6.52
C GLY A 78 4.10 2.33 -6.92
N ILE A 79 4.38 3.39 -7.67
CA ILE A 79 5.75 3.77 -8.04
C ILE A 79 6.58 4.11 -6.80
N VAL A 80 6.02 4.88 -5.86
CA VAL A 80 6.70 5.23 -4.59
C VAL A 80 7.02 3.97 -3.79
N ILE A 81 6.08 3.04 -3.63
CA ILE A 81 6.32 1.76 -2.93
C ILE A 81 7.47 0.97 -3.57
N LEU A 82 7.55 0.95 -4.91
CA LEU A 82 8.59 0.23 -5.64
C LEU A 82 9.98 0.89 -5.55
N LEU A 83 10.02 2.23 -5.44
CA LEU A 83 11.27 2.98 -5.32
C LEU A 83 11.80 3.00 -3.88
N ASP A 84 10.95 3.40 -2.93
CA ASP A 84 11.33 3.57 -1.52
C ASP A 84 11.41 2.23 -0.77
N LYS A 85 10.71 1.20 -1.26
CA LYS A 85 10.67 -0.16 -0.71
C LYS A 85 10.45 -0.20 0.81
N PRO A 86 9.40 0.43 1.35
CA PRO A 86 9.09 0.33 2.77
C PRO A 86 8.80 -1.11 3.20
N PHE A 87 8.42 -1.94 2.25
CA PHE A 87 8.26 -3.39 2.36
C PHE A 87 8.51 -4.05 0.98
N SER A 88 8.74 -5.34 0.99
CA SER A 88 8.96 -6.16 -0.20
C SER A 88 7.96 -7.32 -0.25
N VAL A 89 7.84 -7.96 -1.42
CA VAL A 89 7.08 -9.22 -1.54
C VAL A 89 7.71 -10.25 -0.62
N GLY A 90 6.88 -10.92 0.19
CA GLY A 90 7.29 -11.87 1.23
C GLY A 90 7.35 -11.26 2.63
N ASP A 91 7.34 -9.93 2.79
CA ASP A 91 7.35 -9.29 4.10
C ASP A 91 5.98 -9.43 4.78
N TRP A 92 6.02 -9.59 6.11
CA TRP A 92 4.82 -9.52 6.96
C TRP A 92 4.58 -8.08 7.38
N ILE A 93 3.48 -7.51 6.93
CA ILE A 93 3.13 -6.10 7.20
C ILE A 93 1.75 -5.97 7.85
N THR A 94 1.57 -4.86 8.57
CA THR A 94 0.26 -4.42 9.06
C THR A 94 -0.02 -3.03 8.49
N VAL A 95 -1.16 -2.86 7.82
CA VAL A 95 -1.62 -1.61 7.23
C VAL A 95 -3.06 -1.35 7.67
N GLY A 96 -3.26 -0.45 8.63
CA GLY A 96 -4.58 -0.28 9.27
C GLY A 96 -5.05 -1.58 9.91
N ASP A 97 -6.21 -2.07 9.49
CA ASP A 97 -6.81 -3.31 10.01
C ASP A 97 -6.38 -4.58 9.25
N VAL A 98 -5.54 -4.42 8.22
CA VAL A 98 -5.08 -5.55 7.39
C VAL A 98 -3.68 -5.96 7.81
N GLU A 99 -3.53 -7.22 8.22
CA GLU A 99 -2.25 -7.82 8.60
C GLU A 99 -1.99 -9.09 7.79
N GLY A 100 -0.77 -9.25 7.29
CA GLY A 100 -0.37 -10.46 6.56
C GLY A 100 0.90 -10.32 5.75
N GLU A 101 1.18 -11.37 4.98
CA GLU A 101 2.30 -11.46 4.05
C GLU A 101 1.98 -10.78 2.72
N VAL A 102 2.88 -9.93 2.24
CA VAL A 102 2.77 -9.32 0.90
C VAL A 102 3.02 -10.38 -0.17
N ILE A 103 2.00 -10.67 -0.98
CA ILE A 103 2.13 -11.67 -2.06
C ILE A 103 2.59 -11.01 -3.36
N ASP A 104 2.06 -9.82 -3.63
CA ASP A 104 2.26 -9.15 -4.91
C ASP A 104 2.03 -7.64 -4.79
N ILE A 105 2.80 -6.86 -5.55
CA ILE A 105 2.71 -5.41 -5.63
C ILE A 105 2.45 -5.03 -7.08
N ASN A 106 1.22 -4.63 -7.38
CA ASN A 106 0.80 -4.19 -8.71
C ASN A 106 0.77 -2.67 -8.82
N PHE A 107 0.59 -2.14 -10.04
CA PHE A 107 0.54 -0.69 -10.31
C PHE A 107 -0.49 0.07 -9.45
N ARG A 108 -1.62 -0.53 -9.13
CA ARG A 108 -2.74 0.11 -8.45
C ARG A 108 -2.99 -0.42 -7.04
N SER A 109 -2.59 -1.64 -6.75
CA SER A 109 -2.95 -2.34 -5.52
C SER A 109 -1.89 -3.35 -5.12
N THR A 110 -1.75 -3.56 -3.83
CA THR A 110 -0.92 -4.59 -3.21
C THR A 110 -1.80 -5.69 -2.65
N ARG A 111 -1.41 -6.94 -2.81
CA ARG A 111 -2.10 -8.12 -2.29
C ARG A 111 -1.42 -8.60 -1.03
N ILE A 112 -2.20 -8.74 0.04
CA ILE A 112 -1.74 -9.16 1.36
C ILE A 112 -2.50 -10.42 1.75
N ARG A 113 -1.78 -11.48 2.13
CA ARG A 113 -2.35 -12.76 2.59
C ARG A 113 -2.33 -12.82 4.09
N ALA A 114 -3.49 -12.86 4.70
CA ALA A 114 -3.64 -13.02 6.15
C ALA A 114 -3.30 -14.45 6.61
N LEU A 115 -3.23 -14.65 7.92
CA LEU A 115 -2.89 -15.96 8.51
C LEU A 115 -3.92 -17.05 8.18
N ASP A 116 -5.18 -16.69 8.04
CA ASP A 116 -6.29 -17.56 7.63
C ASP A 116 -6.31 -17.88 6.13
N LYS A 117 -5.27 -17.42 5.38
CA LYS A 117 -5.11 -17.53 3.93
C LYS A 117 -6.07 -16.66 3.10
N THR A 118 -6.89 -15.82 3.70
CA THR A 118 -7.61 -14.78 2.96
C THR A 118 -6.63 -13.81 2.29
N VAL A 119 -6.99 -13.36 1.09
CA VAL A 119 -6.20 -12.38 0.34
C VAL A 119 -6.94 -11.06 0.32
N SER A 120 -6.37 -10.07 0.99
CA SER A 120 -6.84 -8.69 0.98
C SER A 120 -6.16 -7.91 -0.15
N ILE A 121 -6.95 -7.20 -0.95
CA ILE A 121 -6.44 -6.32 -2.01
C ILE A 121 -6.56 -4.89 -1.50
N VAL A 122 -5.43 -4.27 -1.20
CA VAL A 122 -5.37 -2.90 -0.67
C VAL A 122 -4.84 -1.98 -1.77
N THR A 123 -5.52 -0.85 -1.99
CA THR A 123 -5.07 0.16 -2.97
C THR A 123 -3.78 0.82 -2.50
N ASN A 124 -2.87 1.08 -3.44
CA ASN A 124 -1.54 1.62 -3.10
C ASN A 124 -1.62 3.00 -2.44
N SER A 125 -2.57 3.85 -2.85
CA SER A 125 -2.80 5.16 -2.21
C SER A 125 -3.20 5.03 -0.74
N LYS A 126 -4.01 4.02 -0.39
CA LYS A 126 -4.38 3.73 1.00
C LYS A 126 -3.17 3.28 1.82
N ILE A 127 -2.29 2.49 1.23
CA ILE A 127 -1.04 2.04 1.89
C ILE A 127 -0.13 3.23 2.16
N CYS A 128 0.11 4.09 1.16
CA CYS A 128 0.97 5.26 1.31
C CYS A 128 0.42 6.32 2.29
N SER A 129 -0.90 6.39 2.47
CA SER A 129 -1.53 7.32 3.42
C SER A 129 -1.64 6.76 4.84
N ALA A 130 -1.49 5.44 5.02
CA ALA A 130 -1.58 4.77 6.32
C ALA A 130 -0.20 4.55 6.95
N THR A 131 -0.20 4.30 8.26
CA THR A 131 1.01 3.81 8.93
C THR A 131 1.23 2.35 8.55
N VAL A 132 2.39 2.05 7.98
CA VAL A 132 2.81 0.68 7.65
C VAL A 132 3.76 0.19 8.73
N GLN A 133 3.43 -0.93 9.36
CA GLN A 133 4.33 -1.63 10.27
C GLN A 133 4.90 -2.86 9.54
N ASN A 134 6.20 -2.89 9.32
CA ASN A 134 6.88 -4.02 8.68
C ASN A 134 7.51 -4.92 9.76
N ALA A 135 6.91 -6.10 9.97
CA ALA A 135 7.39 -7.05 10.96
C ALA A 135 8.63 -7.82 10.49
N ALA A 136 8.92 -7.85 9.18
CA ALA A 136 10.12 -8.50 8.66
C ALA A 136 11.40 -7.71 9.00
N LEU A 137 11.30 -6.39 9.19
CA LEU A 137 12.41 -5.53 9.62
C LEU A 137 12.63 -5.55 11.14
N ARG A 138 11.85 -6.33 11.88
CA ARG A 138 11.94 -6.41 13.34
C ARG A 138 13.22 -7.14 13.74
N THR A 139 14.04 -6.49 14.54
CA THR A 139 15.27 -7.08 15.09
C THR A 139 15.01 -7.95 16.32
N MET A 140 13.90 -7.67 17.04
CA MET A 140 13.49 -8.36 18.26
C MET A 140 11.99 -8.58 18.29
N ARG A 141 11.57 -9.73 18.84
CA ARG A 141 10.15 -10.03 19.03
C ARG A 141 9.80 -9.96 20.52
N PRO A 142 8.88 -9.08 20.93
CA PRO A 142 8.40 -9.08 22.32
C PRO A 142 7.62 -10.36 22.58
N TYR A 143 8.01 -11.07 23.66
CA TYR A 143 7.29 -12.23 24.17
C TYR A 143 6.73 -11.85 25.54
N LYS A 144 5.43 -11.82 25.68
CA LYS A 144 4.74 -11.46 26.92
C LYS A 144 3.92 -12.64 27.39
N PHE A 145 4.06 -13.01 28.66
CA PHE A 145 3.23 -14.03 29.28
C PHE A 145 2.97 -13.65 30.75
N THR A 146 1.91 -14.17 31.30
CA THR A 146 1.53 -13.95 32.69
C THR A 146 1.62 -15.29 33.45
N LEU A 147 2.30 -15.27 34.58
CA LEU A 147 2.36 -16.41 35.53
C LEU A 147 1.42 -16.14 36.67
N GLY A 148 0.50 -17.08 36.94
CA GLY A 148 -0.36 -17.06 38.12
C GLY A 148 0.39 -17.63 39.32
N VAL A 149 0.24 -16.95 40.46
CA VAL A 149 0.82 -17.36 41.73
C VAL A 149 -0.31 -17.40 42.79
N PRO A 150 -0.37 -18.42 43.65
CA PRO A 150 -1.42 -18.51 44.70
C PRO A 150 -1.44 -17.29 45.64
N TYR A 151 -2.62 -16.84 46.07
CA TYR A 151 -2.79 -15.68 46.92
C TYR A 151 -2.11 -15.81 48.31
N ASN A 152 -1.91 -17.03 48.78
CA ASN A 152 -1.23 -17.32 50.04
C ASN A 152 0.30 -17.22 49.95
N THR A 153 0.86 -16.84 48.78
CA THR A 153 2.30 -16.67 48.59
C THR A 153 2.78 -15.42 49.35
N PRO A 154 3.70 -15.55 50.31
CA PRO A 154 4.22 -14.42 51.05
C PRO A 154 5.03 -13.47 50.17
N ARG A 155 4.99 -12.19 50.49
CA ARG A 155 5.73 -11.15 49.74
C ARG A 155 7.23 -11.45 49.55
N PRO A 156 7.99 -11.96 50.54
CA PRO A 156 9.40 -12.29 50.34
C PRO A 156 9.62 -13.36 49.28
N GLN A 157 8.72 -14.34 49.13
CA GLN A 157 8.80 -15.38 48.13
C GLN A 157 8.51 -14.81 46.70
N LEU A 158 7.55 -13.88 46.58
CA LEU A 158 7.30 -13.19 45.34
C LEU A 158 8.51 -12.37 44.84
N GLU A 159 9.15 -11.65 45.80
CA GLU A 159 10.36 -10.88 45.49
C GLU A 159 11.52 -11.78 45.05
N THR A 160 11.68 -12.95 45.68
CA THR A 160 12.67 -13.95 45.29
C THR A 160 12.34 -14.51 43.89
N LEU A 161 11.08 -14.91 43.67
CA LEU A 161 10.63 -15.42 42.37
C LEU A 161 10.90 -14.42 41.24
N MET A 162 10.60 -13.14 41.43
CA MET A 162 10.87 -12.11 40.40
C MET A 162 12.36 -11.97 40.11
N LYS A 163 13.23 -12.05 41.14
CA LYS A 163 14.69 -12.02 40.97
C LYS A 163 15.19 -13.25 40.22
N ASP A 164 14.73 -14.43 40.58
CA ASP A 164 15.13 -15.69 39.98
C ASP A 164 14.69 -15.76 38.52
N LEU A 165 13.46 -15.31 38.21
CA LEU A 165 12.96 -15.20 36.83
C LEU A 165 13.78 -14.20 36.02
N THR A 166 14.12 -13.06 36.56
CA THR A 166 14.97 -12.07 35.88
C THR A 166 16.36 -12.65 35.58
N ALA A 167 16.97 -13.30 36.60
CA ALA A 167 18.28 -13.95 36.44
C ALA A 167 18.24 -15.07 35.39
N MET A 168 17.19 -15.88 35.39
CA MET A 168 16.98 -16.95 34.42
C MET A 168 16.85 -16.38 32.98
N LEU A 169 16.08 -15.30 32.79
CA LEU A 169 15.90 -14.64 31.52
C LEU A 169 17.22 -14.01 31.03
N ASP A 170 17.98 -13.36 31.91
CA ASP A 170 19.26 -12.74 31.59
C ASP A 170 20.36 -13.77 31.29
N ALA A 171 20.27 -14.97 31.87
CA ALA A 171 21.15 -16.08 31.58
C ALA A 171 20.82 -16.81 30.25
N SER A 172 19.60 -16.64 29.73
CA SER A 172 19.16 -17.30 28.51
C SER A 172 19.86 -16.74 27.27
N PRO A 173 20.34 -17.57 26.35
CA PRO A 173 20.93 -17.12 25.08
C PRO A 173 19.88 -16.57 24.08
N TYR A 174 18.59 -16.82 24.32
CA TYR A 174 17.48 -16.43 23.43
C TYR A 174 16.83 -15.10 23.80
N THR A 175 17.21 -14.53 24.95
CA THR A 175 16.67 -13.25 25.42
C THR A 175 17.70 -12.14 25.31
N ASN A 176 17.23 -10.93 25.06
CA ASN A 176 18.12 -9.77 25.01
C ASN A 176 18.35 -9.24 26.43
N LYS A 177 19.61 -9.28 26.86
CA LYS A 177 20.00 -8.85 28.21
C LYS A 177 19.68 -7.36 28.44
N GLY A 178 19.09 -7.07 29.58
CA GLY A 178 18.76 -5.69 29.97
C GLY A 178 17.43 -5.16 29.44
N THR A 179 16.71 -5.94 28.63
CA THR A 179 15.34 -5.58 28.19
C THR A 179 14.26 -6.44 28.83
N ASN A 180 14.66 -7.43 29.64
CA ASN A 180 13.75 -8.31 30.36
C ASN A 180 13.07 -7.53 31.51
N LEU A 181 11.74 -7.54 31.53
CA LEU A 181 10.95 -6.89 32.56
C LEU A 181 10.08 -7.96 33.26
N VAL A 182 10.35 -8.20 34.54
CA VAL A 182 9.54 -9.06 35.40
C VAL A 182 8.89 -8.19 36.47
N GLN A 183 7.57 -8.12 36.45
CA GLN A 183 6.81 -7.26 37.37
C GLN A 183 5.50 -7.92 37.79
N LEU A 184 5.03 -7.56 38.97
CA LEU A 184 3.68 -7.91 39.40
C LEU A 184 2.69 -7.01 38.67
N THR A 185 1.80 -7.61 37.89
CA THR A 185 0.85 -6.86 37.04
C THR A 185 -0.50 -6.64 37.70
N GLY A 186 -0.88 -7.49 38.64
CA GLY A 186 -2.16 -7.38 39.32
C GLY A 186 -2.55 -8.65 40.08
N PHE A 187 -3.72 -8.61 40.67
CA PHE A 187 -4.36 -9.74 41.35
C PHE A 187 -5.49 -10.24 40.44
N GLY A 188 -5.47 -11.52 40.12
CA GLY A 188 -6.49 -12.16 39.29
C GLY A 188 -7.65 -12.69 40.11
N ASP A 189 -8.76 -13.06 39.44
CA ASP A 189 -9.97 -13.55 40.11
C ASP A 189 -9.81 -14.95 40.74
N SER A 190 -8.81 -15.73 40.31
CA SER A 190 -8.53 -17.09 40.80
C SER A 190 -7.09 -17.47 40.53
N SER A 191 -6.20 -17.12 41.40
CA SER A 191 -4.79 -17.52 41.34
C SER A 191 -4.47 -18.54 42.39
#